data_22bf61b3da57f0787659c5fc7322d9f7
#
_entry.id   22bf61b3da57f0787659c5fc7322d9f7
#
_cell.length_a   1.000
_cell.length_b   1.000
_cell.length_c   1.000
_cell.angle_alpha   90.00
_cell.angle_beta   90.00
_cell.angle_gamma   90.00
#
_symmetry.space_group_name_H-M   'P 1'
#
loop_
_entity.id
_entity.type
_entity.pdbx_description
1 polymer ?
#
loop_
_entity_poly.entity_id
_entity_poly.type
_entity_poly.pdbx_seq_one_letter_code
_entity_poly.pdbx_strand_id
1 'polypeptide(L)'
;MLWMIAAILSAVFAGMTSILAKCGIKKTDSDLATAIRTIVVLIFSWVMVFVVGSQGTIVEIEPKSLIFLILSGLATGASWICYFKALSMGDINKVVPIDKSSTILTVLLAMICFGETTNLAAKLVATAVLSVGIFLMVEKKKNAGTA
;
A
#
# COMPACT_ATOMS: atom_id res chain seq x y z
N MET A 1 22.13 3.26 3.24
CA MET A 1 21.73 4.53 2.61
C MET A 1 20.80 4.31 1.41
N LEU A 2 21.11 3.40 0.49
CA LEU A 2 20.29 3.15 -0.72
C LEU A 2 18.84 2.76 -0.42
N TRP A 3 18.60 1.90 0.58
CA TRP A 3 17.26 1.47 1.00
C TRP A 3 16.39 2.64 1.50
N MET A 4 16.99 3.63 2.16
CA MET A 4 16.27 4.78 2.66
C MET A 4 15.81 5.71 1.53
N ILE A 5 16.68 5.93 0.52
CA ILE A 5 16.33 6.67 -0.70
C ILE A 5 15.18 5.99 -1.44
N ALA A 6 15.27 4.66 -1.61
CA ALA A 6 14.23 3.88 -2.24
C ALA A 6 12.89 3.96 -1.47
N ALA A 7 12.92 3.93 -0.14
CA ALA A 7 11.72 4.07 0.68
C ALA A 7 11.06 5.45 0.55
N ILE A 8 11.86 6.53 0.52
CA ILE A 8 11.36 7.89 0.32
C ILE A 8 10.72 8.04 -1.07
N LEU A 9 11.40 7.56 -2.11
CA LEU A 9 10.85 7.56 -3.48
C LEU A 9 9.54 6.77 -3.56
N SER A 10 9.49 5.59 -2.94
CA SER A 10 8.26 4.79 -2.84
C SER A 10 7.11 5.57 -2.19
N ALA A 11 7.38 6.30 -1.11
CA ALA A 11 6.37 7.12 -0.43
C ALA A 11 5.85 8.26 -1.32
N VAL A 12 6.73 8.92 -2.07
CA VAL A 12 6.36 9.97 -3.04
C VAL A 12 5.45 9.40 -4.12
N PHE A 13 5.86 8.29 -4.77
CA PHE A 13 5.05 7.65 -5.80
C PHE A 13 3.71 7.13 -5.25
N ALA A 14 3.67 6.62 -4.03
CA ALA A 14 2.43 6.18 -3.38
C ALA A 14 1.46 7.35 -3.15
N GLY A 15 1.97 8.53 -2.78
CA GLY A 15 1.16 9.74 -2.64
C GLY A 15 0.59 10.21 -3.98
N MET A 16 1.43 10.29 -5.02
CA MET A 16 0.99 10.64 -6.38
C MET A 16 -0.06 9.66 -6.90
N THR A 17 0.15 8.36 -6.67
CA THR A 17 -0.78 7.30 -7.05
C THR A 17 -2.18 7.53 -6.47
N SER A 18 -2.28 7.90 -5.19
CA SER A 18 -3.58 8.11 -4.52
C SER A 18 -4.36 9.27 -5.14
N ILE A 19 -3.68 10.35 -5.53
CA ILE A 19 -4.31 11.52 -6.18
C ILE A 19 -4.74 11.18 -7.60
N LEU A 20 -3.85 10.56 -8.39
CA LEU A 20 -4.15 10.16 -9.76
C LEU A 20 -5.30 9.14 -9.81
N ALA A 21 -5.32 8.18 -8.89
CA ALA A 21 -6.40 7.22 -8.73
C ALA A 21 -7.74 7.93 -8.48
N LYS A 22 -7.79 8.89 -7.56
CA LYS A 22 -9.02 9.65 -7.29
C LYS A 22 -9.50 10.45 -8.49
N CYS A 23 -8.59 11.01 -9.28
CA CYS A 23 -8.94 11.70 -10.53
C CYS A 23 -9.48 10.73 -11.58
N GLY A 24 -8.87 9.55 -11.71
CA GLY A 24 -9.28 8.54 -12.70
C GLY A 24 -10.63 7.89 -12.42
N ILE A 25 -10.98 7.69 -11.13
CA ILE A 25 -12.22 7.01 -10.72
C ILE A 25 -13.48 7.92 -10.87
N LYS A 26 -13.33 9.24 -10.97
CA LYS A 26 -14.48 10.16 -10.98
C LYS A 26 -15.57 9.83 -12.01
N LYS A 27 -15.23 9.20 -13.13
CA LYS A 27 -16.13 8.88 -14.24
C LYS A 27 -16.04 7.42 -14.69
N THR A 28 -15.31 6.57 -13.94
CA THR A 28 -15.04 5.18 -14.30
C THR A 28 -15.44 4.28 -13.14
N ASP A 29 -15.97 3.11 -13.46
CA ASP A 29 -16.22 2.08 -12.45
C ASP A 29 -14.93 1.70 -11.72
N SER A 30 -15.03 1.52 -10.39
CA SER A 30 -13.85 1.28 -9.55
C SER A 30 -13.13 -0.03 -9.88
N ASP A 31 -13.90 -1.05 -10.29
CA ASP A 31 -13.34 -2.37 -10.59
C ASP A 31 -12.60 -2.33 -11.93
N LEU A 32 -13.18 -1.63 -12.92
CA LEU A 32 -12.55 -1.39 -14.21
C LEU A 32 -11.28 -0.55 -14.07
N ALA A 33 -11.30 0.51 -13.25
CA ALA A 33 -10.14 1.34 -12.98
C ALA A 33 -9.02 0.52 -12.32
N THR A 34 -9.37 -0.38 -11.39
CA THR A 34 -8.41 -1.30 -10.75
C THR A 34 -7.81 -2.25 -11.78
N ALA A 35 -8.62 -2.84 -12.65
CA ALA A 35 -8.16 -3.77 -13.70
C ALA A 35 -7.18 -3.10 -14.67
N ILE A 36 -7.53 -1.94 -15.22
CA ILE A 36 -6.67 -1.18 -16.15
C ILE A 36 -5.34 -0.86 -15.49
N ARG A 37 -5.36 -0.35 -14.26
CA ARG A 37 -4.14 -0.04 -13.51
C ARG A 37 -3.27 -1.27 -13.28
N THR A 38 -3.88 -2.41 -12.94
CA THR A 38 -3.16 -3.66 -12.70
C THR A 38 -2.43 -4.13 -13.95
N ILE A 39 -3.05 -4.01 -15.13
CA ILE A 39 -2.41 -4.32 -16.42
C ILE A 39 -1.18 -3.42 -16.64
N VAL A 40 -1.30 -2.13 -16.40
CA VAL A 40 -0.17 -1.18 -16.55
C VAL A 40 0.97 -1.55 -15.61
N VAL A 41 0.66 -1.85 -14.33
CA VAL A 41 1.67 -2.28 -13.34
C VAL A 41 2.32 -3.59 -13.74
N LEU A 42 1.55 -4.55 -14.25
CA LEU A 42 2.07 -5.83 -14.74
C LEU A 42 3.07 -5.63 -15.87
N ILE A 43 2.71 -4.85 -16.90
CA ILE A 43 3.59 -4.56 -18.03
C ILE A 43 4.86 -3.85 -17.54
N PHE A 44 4.72 -2.82 -16.70
CA PHE A 44 5.85 -2.07 -16.15
C PHE A 44 6.79 -2.98 -15.35
N SER A 45 6.24 -3.87 -14.52
CA SER A 45 7.04 -4.81 -13.74
C SER A 45 7.84 -5.77 -14.64
N TRP A 46 7.23 -6.30 -15.70
CA TRP A 46 7.93 -7.16 -16.66
C TRP A 46 9.02 -6.40 -17.43
N VAL A 47 8.76 -5.17 -17.85
CA VAL A 47 9.78 -4.32 -18.47
C VAL A 47 10.98 -4.16 -17.54
N MET A 48 10.74 -3.91 -16.25
CA MET A 48 11.82 -3.81 -15.26
C MET A 48 12.60 -5.11 -15.08
N VAL A 49 11.95 -6.28 -15.12
CA VAL A 49 12.62 -7.58 -15.08
C VAL A 49 13.59 -7.75 -16.26
N PHE A 50 13.17 -7.34 -17.47
CA PHE A 50 14.04 -7.38 -18.65
C PHE A 50 15.18 -6.36 -18.59
N VAL A 51 14.92 -5.14 -18.12
CA VAL A 51 15.95 -4.09 -17.99
C VAL A 51 17.04 -4.49 -16.99
N VAL A 52 16.64 -5.12 -15.88
CA VAL A 52 17.57 -5.58 -14.83
C VAL A 52 18.25 -6.90 -15.23
N GLY A 53 17.71 -7.63 -16.22
CA GLY A 53 18.26 -8.92 -16.65
C GLY A 53 17.95 -10.09 -15.72
N SER A 54 16.91 -9.97 -14.87
CA SER A 54 16.57 -10.97 -13.86
C SER A 54 15.71 -12.13 -14.38
N GLN A 55 15.42 -12.19 -15.69
CA GLN A 55 14.58 -13.24 -16.26
C GLN A 55 15.15 -14.67 -16.06
N GLY A 56 16.48 -14.82 -15.96
CA GLY A 56 17.12 -16.10 -15.74
C GLY A 56 16.86 -16.72 -14.37
N THR A 57 16.59 -15.90 -13.36
CA THR A 57 16.37 -16.38 -11.98
C THR A 57 14.96 -16.94 -11.75
N ILE A 58 14.05 -16.81 -12.71
CA ILE A 58 12.67 -17.35 -12.60
C ILE A 58 12.67 -18.85 -12.36
N VAL A 59 13.59 -19.58 -12.99
CA VAL A 59 13.70 -21.05 -12.88
C VAL A 59 14.29 -21.50 -11.54
N GLU A 60 14.98 -20.60 -10.85
CA GLU A 60 15.65 -20.87 -9.57
C GLU A 60 14.76 -20.57 -8.35
N ILE A 61 13.51 -20.09 -8.58
CA ILE A 61 12.60 -19.74 -7.48
C ILE A 61 12.18 -21.01 -6.74
N GLU A 62 12.48 -21.08 -5.45
CA GLU A 62 12.05 -22.16 -4.59
C GLU A 62 10.51 -22.24 -4.55
N PRO A 63 9.89 -23.44 -4.64
CA PRO A 63 8.42 -23.59 -4.64
C PRO A 63 7.72 -22.94 -3.44
N LYS A 64 8.35 -22.95 -2.28
CA LYS A 64 7.82 -22.26 -1.08
C LYS A 64 7.73 -20.75 -1.30
N SER A 65 8.77 -20.14 -1.83
CA SER A 65 8.81 -18.71 -2.14
C SER A 65 7.74 -18.33 -3.16
N LEU A 66 7.54 -19.19 -4.18
CA LEU A 66 6.51 -18.98 -5.20
C LEU A 66 5.10 -18.97 -4.59
N ILE A 67 4.80 -19.90 -3.68
CA ILE A 67 3.50 -19.93 -2.98
C ILE A 67 3.27 -18.63 -2.19
N PHE A 68 4.25 -18.17 -1.42
CA PHE A 68 4.14 -16.92 -0.68
C PHE A 68 3.96 -15.70 -1.59
N LEU A 69 4.65 -15.65 -2.73
CA LEU A 69 4.49 -14.59 -3.72
C LEU A 69 3.08 -14.58 -4.33
N ILE A 70 2.53 -15.75 -4.64
CA ILE A 70 1.16 -15.88 -5.16
C ILE A 70 0.14 -15.40 -4.11
N LEU A 71 0.27 -15.86 -2.86
CA LEU A 71 -0.61 -15.45 -1.77
C LEU A 71 -0.52 -13.93 -1.51
N SER A 72 0.69 -13.38 -1.54
CA SER A 72 0.92 -11.94 -1.41
C SER A 72 0.28 -11.16 -2.57
N GLY A 73 0.39 -11.67 -3.79
CA GLY A 73 -0.26 -11.08 -4.97
C GLY A 73 -1.78 -11.05 -4.85
N LEU A 74 -2.40 -12.17 -4.40
CA LEU A 74 -3.84 -12.26 -4.15
C LEU A 74 -4.28 -11.27 -3.07
N ALA A 75 -3.56 -11.19 -1.95
CA ALA A 75 -3.84 -10.25 -0.87
C ALA A 75 -3.73 -8.79 -1.34
N THR A 76 -2.73 -8.48 -2.16
CA THR A 76 -2.55 -7.15 -2.75
C THR A 76 -3.70 -6.80 -3.70
N GLY A 77 -4.12 -7.73 -4.55
CA GLY A 77 -5.26 -7.56 -5.46
C GLY A 77 -6.56 -7.27 -4.70
N ALA A 78 -6.85 -8.08 -3.68
CA ALA A 78 -8.01 -7.88 -2.82
C ALA A 78 -7.96 -6.52 -2.10
N SER A 79 -6.81 -6.14 -1.56
CA SER A 79 -6.59 -4.83 -0.92
C SER A 79 -6.87 -3.68 -1.90
N TRP A 80 -6.41 -3.77 -3.13
CA TRP A 80 -6.62 -2.73 -4.13
C TRP A 80 -8.08 -2.59 -4.57
N ILE A 81 -8.78 -3.69 -4.74
CA ILE A 81 -10.23 -3.67 -5.04
C ILE A 81 -10.97 -2.93 -3.92
N CYS A 82 -10.71 -3.28 -2.66
CA CYS A 82 -11.32 -2.61 -1.51
C CYS A 82 -10.93 -1.12 -1.43
N TYR A 83 -9.65 -0.80 -1.65
CA TYR A 83 -9.15 0.58 -1.62
C TYR A 83 -9.80 1.46 -2.69
N PHE A 84 -9.85 0.99 -3.95
CA PHE A 84 -10.45 1.73 -5.04
C PHE A 84 -11.96 1.89 -4.86
N LYS A 85 -12.64 0.86 -4.33
CA LYS A 85 -14.06 0.96 -3.99
C LYS A 85 -14.30 2.00 -2.90
N ALA A 86 -13.49 1.99 -1.84
CA ALA A 86 -13.56 3.01 -0.78
C ALA A 86 -13.28 4.42 -1.34
N LEU A 87 -12.29 4.54 -2.25
CA LEU A 87 -11.91 5.80 -2.86
C LEU A 87 -12.98 6.35 -3.81
N SER A 88 -13.75 5.49 -4.48
CA SER A 88 -14.87 5.90 -5.34
C SER A 88 -16.02 6.51 -4.52
N MET A 89 -16.33 5.94 -3.36
CA MET A 89 -17.45 6.33 -2.50
C MET A 89 -17.07 7.38 -1.44
N GLY A 90 -15.79 7.40 -1.03
CA GLY A 90 -15.31 8.20 0.11
C GLY A 90 -14.50 9.42 -0.27
N ASP A 91 -14.19 10.22 0.76
CA ASP A 91 -13.27 11.36 0.67
C ASP A 91 -11.82 10.83 0.77
N ILE A 92 -10.95 11.25 -0.16
CA ILE A 92 -9.55 10.85 -0.20
C ILE A 92 -8.82 11.14 1.12
N ASN A 93 -9.16 12.25 1.77
CA ASN A 93 -8.54 12.67 3.04
C ASN A 93 -8.86 11.73 4.22
N LYS A 94 -9.89 10.88 4.06
CA LYS A 94 -10.26 9.85 5.04
C LYS A 94 -9.79 8.46 4.61
N VAL A 95 -10.00 8.12 3.35
CA VAL A 95 -9.68 6.78 2.82
C VAL A 95 -8.19 6.52 2.87
N VAL A 96 -7.35 7.48 2.46
CA VAL A 96 -5.89 7.31 2.43
C VAL A 96 -5.29 7.10 3.83
N PRO A 97 -5.62 7.91 4.86
CA PRO A 97 -5.11 7.64 6.20
C PRO A 97 -5.58 6.30 6.78
N ILE A 98 -6.83 5.90 6.53
CA ILE A 98 -7.36 4.61 6.98
C ILE A 98 -6.61 3.46 6.30
N ASP A 99 -6.36 3.54 4.99
CA ASP A 99 -5.55 2.55 4.27
C ASP A 99 -4.13 2.43 4.86
N LYS A 100 -3.51 3.55 5.23
CA LYS A 100 -2.19 3.58 5.87
C LYS A 100 -2.16 2.99 7.29
N SER A 101 -3.31 2.77 7.93
CA SER A 101 -3.38 2.03 9.20
C SER A 101 -2.91 0.58 9.06
N SER A 102 -2.87 0.03 7.84
CA SER A 102 -2.26 -1.26 7.54
C SER A 102 -0.80 -1.35 7.97
N THR A 103 -0.07 -0.23 8.03
CA THR A 103 1.30 -0.17 8.55
C THR A 103 1.37 -0.59 10.01
N ILE A 104 0.38 -0.21 10.83
CA ILE A 104 0.27 -0.62 12.24
C ILE A 104 0.15 -2.13 12.33
N LEU A 105 -0.76 -2.71 11.52
CA LEU A 105 -0.98 -4.14 11.46
C LEU A 105 0.29 -4.87 11.00
N THR A 106 0.99 -4.34 9.99
CA THR A 106 2.24 -4.92 9.49
C THR A 106 3.32 -4.95 10.57
N VAL A 107 3.49 -3.87 11.35
CA VAL A 107 4.46 -3.82 12.45
C VAL A 107 4.11 -4.85 13.54
N LEU A 108 2.83 -4.96 13.90
CA LEU A 108 2.37 -5.96 14.89
C LEU A 108 2.62 -7.39 14.40
N LEU A 109 2.26 -7.69 13.16
CA LEU A 109 2.48 -9.01 12.57
C LEU A 109 3.96 -9.34 12.44
N ALA A 110 4.81 -8.36 12.08
CA ALA A 110 6.25 -8.55 12.01
C ALA A 110 6.85 -8.92 13.39
N MET A 111 6.38 -8.29 14.46
CA MET A 111 6.80 -8.65 15.81
C MET A 111 6.39 -10.07 16.19
N ILE A 112 5.18 -10.51 15.82
CA ILE A 112 4.65 -11.83 16.16
C ILE A 112 5.30 -12.93 15.30
N CYS A 113 5.38 -12.72 13.99
CA CYS A 113 5.82 -13.75 13.04
C CYS A 113 7.35 -13.89 12.96
N PHE A 114 8.08 -12.77 13.09
CA PHE A 114 9.54 -12.76 12.95
C PHE A 114 10.28 -12.57 14.26
N GLY A 115 9.58 -12.39 15.38
CA GLY A 115 10.19 -12.16 16.69
C GLY A 115 11.06 -10.90 16.75
N GLU A 116 10.77 -9.92 15.90
CA GLU A 116 11.59 -8.73 15.69
C GLU A 116 11.39 -7.73 16.84
N THR A 117 12.00 -8.03 17.99
CA THR A 117 11.88 -7.23 19.22
C THR A 117 12.93 -6.11 19.35
N THR A 118 13.83 -5.96 18.38
CA THR A 118 14.84 -4.88 18.35
C THR A 118 14.15 -3.51 18.42
N ASN A 119 14.51 -2.74 19.45
CA ASN A 119 13.92 -1.41 19.71
C ASN A 119 12.38 -1.42 19.88
N LEU A 120 11.85 -2.40 20.58
CA LEU A 120 10.39 -2.59 20.80
C LEU A 120 9.72 -1.29 21.30
N ALA A 121 10.33 -0.59 22.25
CA ALA A 121 9.81 0.67 22.78
C ALA A 121 9.67 1.74 21.68
N ALA A 122 10.67 1.91 20.82
CA ALA A 122 10.62 2.88 19.73
C ALA A 122 9.56 2.50 18.68
N LYS A 123 9.42 1.21 18.35
CA LYS A 123 8.37 0.71 17.43
C LYS A 123 6.98 0.95 17.99
N LEU A 124 6.74 0.68 19.28
CA LEU A 124 5.45 0.91 19.93
C LEU A 124 5.10 2.40 20.00
N VAL A 125 6.05 3.25 20.37
CA VAL A 125 5.84 4.70 20.40
C VAL A 125 5.53 5.25 19.00
N ALA A 126 6.30 4.85 17.97
CA ALA A 126 6.06 5.28 16.59
C ALA A 126 4.68 4.81 16.08
N THR A 127 4.28 3.59 16.40
CA THR A 127 2.97 3.04 16.04
C THR A 127 1.84 3.79 16.75
N ALA A 128 2.00 4.13 18.02
CA ALA A 128 1.03 4.93 18.77
C ALA A 128 0.89 6.34 18.19
N VAL A 129 1.99 7.01 17.89
CA VAL A 129 1.99 8.34 17.24
C VAL A 129 1.31 8.30 15.88
N LEU A 130 1.60 7.26 15.07
CA LEU A 130 0.97 7.07 13.77
C LEU A 130 -0.55 6.85 13.93
N SER A 131 -0.99 6.05 14.90
CA SER A 131 -2.39 5.80 15.18
C SER A 131 -3.15 7.08 15.55
N VAL A 132 -2.57 7.89 16.44
CA VAL A 132 -3.13 9.19 16.83
C VAL A 132 -3.20 10.13 15.61
N GLY A 133 -2.15 10.19 14.79
CA GLY A 133 -2.12 11.01 13.57
C GLY A 133 -3.23 10.62 12.59
N ILE A 134 -3.43 9.33 12.34
CA ILE A 134 -4.51 8.81 11.48
C ILE A 134 -5.88 9.20 12.05
N PHE A 135 -6.09 9.00 13.35
CA PHE A 135 -7.35 9.33 14.02
C PHE A 135 -7.70 10.82 13.89
N LEU A 136 -6.73 11.70 14.15
CA LEU A 136 -6.90 13.16 14.03
C LEU A 136 -7.22 13.59 12.60
N MET A 137 -6.61 12.96 11.59
CA MET A 137 -6.90 13.25 10.17
C MET A 137 -8.32 12.86 9.78
N VAL A 138 -8.83 11.75 10.31
CA VAL A 138 -10.18 11.25 10.02
C VAL A 138 -11.25 12.12 10.73
N GLU A 139 -11.00 12.54 11.97
CA GLU A 139 -11.98 13.23 12.81
C GLU A 139 -12.15 14.73 12.48
N LYS A 140 -11.08 15.43 12.11
CA LYS A 140 -11.06 16.89 11.92
C LYS A 140 -12.10 17.44 10.94
N LYS A 141 -12.70 16.61 10.08
CA LYS A 141 -13.70 17.06 9.10
C LYS A 141 -15.16 16.92 9.56
N LYS A 142 -15.41 16.31 10.72
CA LYS A 142 -16.78 16.20 11.26
C LYS A 142 -17.31 17.54 11.73
N ASN A 143 -16.44 18.48 12.12
CA ASN A 143 -16.81 19.79 12.66
C ASN A 143 -16.88 20.91 11.62
N ALA A 144 -16.51 20.68 10.36
CA ALA A 144 -16.54 21.70 9.29
C ALA A 144 -17.80 21.65 8.41
N GLY A 145 -18.75 20.77 8.70
CA GLY A 145 -19.98 20.54 7.92
C GLY A 145 -21.27 21.04 8.57
N THR A 146 -21.19 21.82 9.66
CA THR A 146 -22.35 22.38 10.37
C THR A 146 -22.15 23.87 10.65
N ALA A 147 -21.81 24.63 9.59
CA ALA A 147 -21.92 26.08 9.61
C ALA A 147 -22.43 26.56 8.24
#